data_36b370b650ca0f0353430ed9c9367552
#
_entry.id   36b370b650ca0f0353430ed9c9367552
#
_cell.length_a   1.000
_cell.length_b   1.000
_cell.length_c   1.000
_cell.angle_alpha   90.00
_cell.angle_beta   90.00
_cell.angle_gamma   90.00
#
_symmetry.space_group_name_H-M   'P 1'
#
loop_
_entity.id
_entity.type
_entity.pdbx_description
1 polymer ?
#
loop_
_entity_poly.entity_id
_entity_poly.type
_entity_poly.pdbx_seq_one_letter_code
_entity_poly.pdbx_strand_id
1 'polypeptide(L)'
;MGGGINMTKIDDLYIKYGNVDPNDLTKNSADALREKLSAFQKNDLQTMSDHKKYIELLAKCRSFSYESMKTLGSQFLKTLGSLLAVGEDGVYTNKMRFLYELIQNVDDCDYEDISDCNLEVFFERSNENTAKIVFTYNELGFTPANVFAITGIAEAAKNVSEEKVEIGEKGIGFKSVFGIADKVYIQSGRFSFYFTKDNIIVPVPFYDDFKEVQGTKLTIVTDRDTARSIYSNIANTYAKKEAILKQNPILFLNKLTHLKIYQDGFDYVEFNVERKNPGNICGMAFEDNVKVSVNMKQRRPGIGNDVEINQEINCVRYIMPIVYGRKECQSRYGEDTRFMRKRHDLIAIMPLDSDYGNEKGLLYSFLPTQIEIQAPVVLHVPFKLDGSREYVDPQGYNSWFKFTIEHVEIFVKAVYRHLCTIVKNRICSDIVS
;
A
#
# COMPACT_ATOMS: atom_id res chain seq x y z
N MET A 1 -40.23 -35.22 1.23
CA MET A 1 -39.03 -34.82 1.99
C MET A 1 -38.78 -33.37 1.65
N GLY A 2 -39.21 -32.46 2.53
CA GLY A 2 -39.00 -31.02 2.36
C GLY A 2 -37.58 -30.68 2.78
N GLY A 3 -36.68 -30.47 1.83
CA GLY A 3 -35.38 -29.85 2.10
C GLY A 3 -35.65 -28.38 2.44
N GLY A 4 -35.65 -28.03 3.73
CA GLY A 4 -35.63 -26.65 4.17
C GLY A 4 -34.37 -25.99 3.63
N ILE A 5 -34.55 -24.95 2.82
CA ILE A 5 -33.43 -24.08 2.36
C ILE A 5 -32.88 -23.47 3.65
N ASN A 6 -31.66 -23.87 4.06
CA ASN A 6 -30.96 -23.21 5.14
C ASN A 6 -30.64 -21.77 4.69
N MET A 7 -31.44 -20.83 5.14
CA MET A 7 -31.21 -19.40 4.88
C MET A 7 -29.91 -18.96 5.54
N THR A 8 -29.07 -18.28 4.77
CA THR A 8 -27.81 -17.72 5.25
C THR A 8 -28.03 -16.34 5.92
N LYS A 9 -27.09 -15.89 6.73
CA LYS A 9 -27.13 -14.53 7.31
C LYS A 9 -27.36 -13.44 6.24
N ILE A 10 -26.80 -13.61 5.05
CA ILE A 10 -26.92 -12.63 3.96
C ILE A 10 -28.30 -12.69 3.32
N ASP A 11 -28.95 -13.86 3.25
CA ASP A 11 -30.29 -13.99 2.73
C ASP A 11 -31.32 -13.22 3.58
N ASP A 12 -31.22 -13.33 4.92
CA ASP A 12 -32.08 -12.59 5.84
C ASP A 12 -31.96 -11.07 5.66
N LEU A 13 -30.72 -10.58 5.52
CA LEU A 13 -30.48 -9.16 5.25
C LEU A 13 -30.97 -8.75 3.88
N TYR A 14 -30.79 -9.58 2.87
CA TYR A 14 -31.19 -9.30 1.51
C TYR A 14 -32.72 -9.26 1.36
N ILE A 15 -33.45 -10.14 2.03
CA ILE A 15 -34.92 -10.08 2.09
C ILE A 15 -35.38 -8.76 2.69
N LYS A 16 -34.71 -8.30 3.74
CA LYS A 16 -35.12 -7.06 4.45
C LYS A 16 -34.75 -5.78 3.70
N TYR A 17 -33.59 -5.72 3.06
CA TYR A 17 -33.03 -4.49 2.51
C TYR A 17 -32.77 -4.54 1.00
N GLY A 18 -32.75 -5.73 0.38
CA GLY A 18 -32.37 -5.92 -1.01
C GLY A 18 -33.24 -5.16 -2.02
N ASN A 19 -34.52 -5.00 -1.73
CA ASN A 19 -35.49 -4.27 -2.59
C ASN A 19 -35.76 -2.83 -2.12
N VAL A 20 -35.11 -2.37 -1.04
CA VAL A 20 -35.29 -1.00 -0.54
C VAL A 20 -34.47 -0.03 -1.40
N ASP A 21 -35.10 1.06 -1.88
CA ASP A 21 -34.34 2.13 -2.54
C ASP A 21 -33.38 2.79 -1.51
N PRO A 22 -32.12 3.07 -1.89
CA PRO A 22 -31.19 3.76 -1.00
C PRO A 22 -31.72 5.10 -0.44
N ASN A 23 -32.54 5.80 -1.21
CA ASN A 23 -33.16 7.07 -0.80
C ASN A 23 -34.29 6.89 0.23
N ASP A 24 -34.86 5.69 0.35
CA ASP A 24 -35.91 5.35 1.32
C ASP A 24 -35.32 4.83 2.64
N LEU A 25 -34.00 4.65 2.73
CA LEU A 25 -33.33 4.27 3.97
C LEU A 25 -33.39 5.41 4.98
N THR A 26 -33.86 5.10 6.18
CA THR A 26 -33.69 6.01 7.32
C THR A 26 -32.26 5.90 7.88
N LYS A 27 -31.79 6.94 8.60
CA LYS A 27 -30.49 6.90 9.26
C LYS A 27 -30.33 5.66 10.16
N ASN A 28 -31.36 5.35 10.98
CA ASN A 28 -31.33 4.20 11.87
C ASN A 28 -31.26 2.86 11.10
N SER A 29 -31.95 2.73 9.98
CA SER A 29 -31.91 1.50 9.16
C SER A 29 -30.57 1.37 8.42
N ALA A 30 -29.99 2.47 7.94
CA ALA A 30 -28.67 2.48 7.31
C ALA A 30 -27.55 2.14 8.33
N ASP A 31 -27.60 2.72 9.52
CA ASP A 31 -26.65 2.41 10.61
C ASP A 31 -26.74 0.95 11.06
N ALA A 32 -27.97 0.41 11.22
CA ALA A 32 -28.19 -0.99 11.56
C ALA A 32 -27.71 -1.95 10.46
N LEU A 33 -27.91 -1.60 9.20
CA LEU A 33 -27.38 -2.37 8.05
C LEU A 33 -25.85 -2.33 8.03
N ARG A 34 -25.25 -1.17 8.24
CA ARG A 34 -23.79 -0.99 8.30
C ARG A 34 -23.16 -1.83 9.41
N GLU A 35 -23.71 -1.79 10.61
CA GLU A 35 -23.24 -2.58 11.75
C GLU A 35 -23.26 -4.07 11.43
N LYS A 36 -24.35 -4.58 10.86
CA LYS A 36 -24.46 -5.99 10.49
C LYS A 36 -23.47 -6.38 9.40
N LEU A 37 -23.31 -5.56 8.35
CA LEU A 37 -22.36 -5.84 7.27
C LEU A 37 -20.90 -5.81 7.75
N SER A 38 -20.57 -4.93 8.70
CA SER A 38 -19.23 -4.86 9.28
C SER A 38 -18.85 -6.09 10.12
N ALA A 39 -19.85 -6.85 10.59
CA ALA A 39 -19.66 -8.04 11.42
C ALA A 39 -19.51 -9.35 10.61
N PHE A 40 -19.63 -9.31 9.28
CA PHE A 40 -19.47 -10.49 8.44
C PHE A 40 -18.04 -11.01 8.45
N GLN A 41 -17.90 -12.33 8.58
CA GLN A 41 -16.63 -13.05 8.49
C GLN A 41 -16.50 -13.80 7.14
N LYS A 42 -15.31 -14.28 6.83
CA LYS A 42 -15.01 -15.00 5.57
C LYS A 42 -15.99 -16.16 5.34
N ASN A 43 -16.33 -16.90 6.39
CA ASN A 43 -17.18 -18.09 6.28
C ASN A 43 -18.69 -17.80 6.25
N ASP A 44 -19.11 -16.55 6.43
CA ASP A 44 -20.52 -16.14 6.36
C ASP A 44 -21.03 -16.04 4.92
N LEU A 45 -20.12 -15.95 3.92
CA LEU A 45 -20.42 -15.88 2.49
C LEU A 45 -19.82 -17.11 1.81
N GLN A 46 -20.67 -18.01 1.28
CA GLN A 46 -20.22 -19.29 0.75
C GLN A 46 -20.30 -19.39 -0.78
N THR A 47 -21.25 -18.69 -1.39
CA THR A 47 -21.49 -18.74 -2.83
C THR A 47 -21.20 -17.41 -3.51
N MET A 48 -21.02 -17.42 -4.83
CA MET A 48 -20.94 -16.20 -5.65
C MET A 48 -22.17 -15.29 -5.47
N SER A 49 -23.35 -15.91 -5.32
CA SER A 49 -24.59 -15.18 -5.05
C SER A 49 -24.54 -14.44 -3.72
N ASP A 50 -23.99 -15.04 -2.67
CA ASP A 50 -23.85 -14.40 -1.36
C ASP A 50 -22.92 -13.19 -1.42
N HIS A 51 -21.78 -13.33 -2.13
CA HIS A 51 -20.84 -12.23 -2.32
C HIS A 51 -21.46 -11.08 -3.12
N LYS A 52 -22.24 -11.38 -4.18
CA LYS A 52 -22.98 -10.38 -4.94
C LYS A 52 -24.00 -9.64 -4.07
N LYS A 53 -24.83 -10.37 -3.28
CA LYS A 53 -25.79 -9.78 -2.35
C LYS A 53 -25.11 -8.88 -1.33
N TYR A 54 -23.96 -9.30 -0.81
CA TYR A 54 -23.17 -8.49 0.12
C TYR A 54 -22.75 -7.15 -0.51
N ILE A 55 -22.20 -7.16 -1.73
CA ILE A 55 -21.83 -5.93 -2.45
C ILE A 55 -23.05 -5.05 -2.72
N GLU A 56 -24.19 -5.62 -3.12
CA GLU A 56 -25.43 -4.87 -3.37
C GLU A 56 -25.96 -4.19 -2.11
N LEU A 57 -25.96 -4.87 -0.97
CA LEU A 57 -26.36 -4.29 0.30
C LEU A 57 -25.38 -3.21 0.79
N LEU A 58 -24.09 -3.45 0.59
CA LEU A 58 -23.04 -2.49 0.92
C LEU A 58 -23.15 -1.23 0.07
N ALA A 59 -23.45 -1.38 -1.23
CA ALA A 59 -23.69 -0.27 -2.12
C ALA A 59 -24.85 0.62 -1.64
N LYS A 60 -25.97 0.04 -1.20
CA LYS A 60 -27.09 0.79 -0.64
C LYS A 60 -26.70 1.59 0.61
N CYS A 61 -26.01 0.94 1.53
CA CYS A 61 -25.52 1.59 2.74
C CYS A 61 -24.56 2.76 2.44
N ARG A 62 -23.66 2.57 1.48
CA ARG A 62 -22.67 3.59 1.07
C ARG A 62 -23.32 4.73 0.26
N SER A 63 -24.32 4.45 -0.57
CA SER A 63 -25.11 5.49 -1.27
C SER A 63 -25.78 6.44 -0.30
N PHE A 64 -26.42 5.91 0.75
CA PHE A 64 -27.03 6.72 1.80
C PHE A 64 -26.00 7.61 2.49
N SER A 65 -24.83 7.06 2.84
CA SER A 65 -23.74 7.82 3.47
C SER A 65 -23.21 8.91 2.53
N TYR A 66 -23.04 8.62 1.26
CA TYR A 66 -22.51 9.55 0.25
C TYR A 66 -23.44 10.75 0.02
N GLU A 67 -24.75 10.51 -0.15
CA GLU A 67 -25.75 11.58 -0.31
C GLU A 67 -25.86 12.45 0.96
N SER A 68 -25.78 11.84 2.14
CA SER A 68 -25.73 12.58 3.41
C SER A 68 -24.50 13.50 3.50
N MET A 69 -23.34 13.07 3.01
CA MET A 69 -22.12 13.89 2.98
C MET A 69 -22.21 15.03 1.97
N LYS A 70 -22.80 14.80 0.80
CA LYS A 70 -23.03 15.86 -0.19
C LYS A 70 -23.91 16.97 0.37
N THR A 71 -25.00 16.59 1.05
CA THR A 71 -25.95 17.54 1.64
C THR A 71 -25.34 18.38 2.75
N LEU A 72 -24.40 17.82 3.52
CA LEU A 72 -23.73 18.54 4.62
C LEU A 72 -22.61 19.47 4.16
N GLY A 73 -22.31 19.55 2.86
CA GLY A 73 -21.26 20.45 2.31
C GLY A 73 -19.89 20.23 2.94
N SER A 74 -19.58 19.00 3.33
CA SER A 74 -18.56 18.69 4.32
C SER A 74 -17.17 19.04 3.85
N GLN A 75 -16.36 19.52 4.77
CA GLN A 75 -14.90 19.70 4.68
C GLN A 75 -14.21 18.41 4.17
N PHE A 76 -14.87 17.26 4.31
CA PHE A 76 -14.46 15.97 3.80
C PHE A 76 -14.45 15.91 2.26
N LEU A 77 -15.50 16.38 1.56
CA LEU A 77 -15.49 16.42 0.08
C LEU A 77 -14.43 17.40 -0.44
N LYS A 78 -14.12 18.47 0.32
CA LYS A 78 -12.99 19.37 0.02
C LYS A 78 -11.65 18.67 0.24
N THR A 79 -11.50 17.93 1.33
CA THR A 79 -10.29 17.14 1.61
C THR A 79 -10.12 16.01 0.59
N LEU A 80 -11.20 15.35 0.21
CA LEU A 80 -11.19 14.36 -0.85
C LEU A 80 -10.84 15.00 -2.20
N GLY A 81 -11.44 16.15 -2.52
CA GLY A 81 -11.11 16.95 -3.70
C GLY A 81 -9.64 17.37 -3.73
N SER A 82 -9.05 17.79 -2.60
CA SER A 82 -7.62 18.10 -2.52
C SER A 82 -6.70 16.89 -2.58
N LEU A 83 -7.17 15.71 -2.15
CA LEU A 83 -6.45 14.43 -2.33
C LEU A 83 -6.53 13.92 -3.77
N LEU A 84 -7.63 14.23 -4.46
CA LEU A 84 -7.87 13.88 -5.87
C LEU A 84 -7.37 14.96 -6.84
N ALA A 85 -7.36 16.22 -6.42
CA ALA A 85 -6.73 17.32 -7.15
C ALA A 85 -5.21 17.15 -7.04
N VAL A 86 -4.69 16.30 -7.88
CA VAL A 86 -3.27 16.30 -8.24
C VAL A 86 -3.00 17.69 -8.83
N GLY A 87 -2.33 18.55 -8.06
CA GLY A 87 -2.09 19.91 -8.47
C GLY A 87 -1.44 19.96 -9.85
N GLU A 88 -1.91 20.86 -10.69
CA GLU A 88 -1.40 21.08 -12.05
C GLU A 88 0.10 21.44 -12.09
N ASP A 89 0.72 21.79 -10.98
CA ASP A 89 2.09 22.26 -10.85
C ASP A 89 3.11 21.27 -10.26
N GLY A 90 2.69 20.09 -9.76
CA GLY A 90 3.58 19.10 -9.11
C GLY A 90 3.68 17.80 -9.92
N VAL A 91 4.18 17.85 -11.11
CA VAL A 91 3.93 16.89 -12.21
C VAL A 91 4.51 15.47 -11.98
N TYR A 92 5.50 15.23 -11.12
CA TYR A 92 6.20 13.93 -11.12
C TYR A 92 6.00 13.07 -9.86
N THR A 93 6.08 13.63 -8.68
CA THR A 93 6.00 12.89 -7.41
C THR A 93 4.59 12.39 -7.11
N ASN A 94 3.58 13.15 -7.43
CA ASN A 94 2.18 12.81 -7.12
C ASN A 94 1.61 11.67 -7.98
N LYS A 95 2.01 11.54 -9.26
CA LYS A 95 1.52 10.47 -10.15
C LYS A 95 2.07 9.08 -9.79
N MET A 96 3.22 9.00 -9.12
CA MET A 96 3.81 7.74 -8.68
C MET A 96 3.29 7.29 -7.30
N ARG A 97 2.70 8.20 -6.55
CA ARG A 97 2.27 7.94 -5.17
C ARG A 97 1.25 6.81 -5.08
N PHE A 98 0.23 6.81 -5.96
CA PHE A 98 -0.76 5.74 -5.96
C PHE A 98 -0.13 4.36 -6.15
N LEU A 99 0.93 4.27 -6.99
CA LEU A 99 1.65 3.02 -7.22
C LEU A 99 2.32 2.52 -5.94
N TYR A 100 3.03 3.39 -5.22
CA TYR A 100 3.66 3.03 -3.96
C TYR A 100 2.64 2.65 -2.88
N GLU A 101 1.52 3.38 -2.78
CA GLU A 101 0.42 3.07 -1.86
C GLU A 101 -0.20 1.69 -2.19
N LEU A 102 -0.38 1.36 -3.48
CA LEU A 102 -0.88 0.04 -3.88
C LEU A 102 0.13 -1.07 -3.63
N ILE A 103 1.41 -0.86 -3.90
CA ILE A 103 2.47 -1.83 -3.59
C ILE A 103 2.52 -2.10 -2.08
N GLN A 104 2.40 -1.09 -1.23
CA GLN A 104 2.33 -1.25 0.23
C GLN A 104 1.09 -2.03 0.65
N ASN A 105 -0.08 -1.72 0.08
CA ASN A 105 -1.31 -2.47 0.36
C ASN A 105 -1.18 -3.95 -0.02
N VAL A 106 -0.47 -4.26 -1.10
CA VAL A 106 -0.16 -5.65 -1.50
C VAL A 106 0.75 -6.32 -0.48
N ASP A 107 1.79 -5.63 0.02
CA ASP A 107 2.69 -6.16 1.05
C ASP A 107 1.96 -6.44 2.39
N ASP A 108 0.93 -5.63 2.71
CA ASP A 108 0.12 -5.80 3.93
C ASP A 108 -0.88 -6.96 3.85
N CYS A 109 -1.14 -7.54 2.66
CA CYS A 109 -2.05 -8.68 2.48
C CYS A 109 -1.55 -9.95 3.18
N ASP A 110 -2.46 -10.92 3.34
CA ASP A 110 -2.13 -12.25 3.85
C ASP A 110 -1.89 -13.21 2.67
N TYR A 111 -0.80 -13.96 2.75
CA TYR A 111 -0.36 -14.91 1.73
C TYR A 111 -0.37 -16.33 2.29
N GLU A 112 -0.59 -17.33 1.43
CA GLU A 112 -0.47 -18.73 1.79
C GLU A 112 1.00 -19.12 2.03
N ASP A 113 1.88 -18.65 1.15
CA ASP A 113 3.35 -18.80 1.27
C ASP A 113 4.01 -17.41 1.24
N ILE A 114 4.64 -17.04 2.37
CA ILE A 114 5.35 -15.77 2.50
C ILE A 114 6.63 -15.75 1.61
N SER A 115 7.17 -16.89 1.24
CA SER A 115 8.34 -16.95 0.35
C SER A 115 8.02 -16.70 -1.11
N ASP A 116 6.73 -16.72 -1.50
CA ASP A 116 6.24 -16.55 -2.86
C ASP A 116 5.21 -15.40 -2.95
N CYS A 117 5.57 -14.22 -2.47
CA CYS A 117 4.73 -13.04 -2.54
C CYS A 117 5.05 -12.24 -3.81
N ASN A 118 4.17 -12.31 -4.79
CA ASN A 118 4.38 -11.76 -6.12
C ASN A 118 3.36 -10.67 -6.46
N LEU A 119 3.85 -9.62 -7.14
CA LEU A 119 3.02 -8.58 -7.74
C LEU A 119 3.44 -8.37 -9.19
N GLU A 120 2.50 -8.48 -10.10
CA GLU A 120 2.65 -8.09 -11.49
C GLU A 120 1.77 -6.88 -11.81
N VAL A 121 2.33 -5.91 -12.53
CA VAL A 121 1.63 -4.70 -12.97
C VAL A 121 1.74 -4.58 -14.47
N PHE A 122 0.62 -4.57 -15.17
CA PHE A 122 0.56 -4.49 -16.61
C PHE A 122 0.00 -3.14 -17.06
N PHE A 123 0.77 -2.41 -17.85
CA PHE A 123 0.34 -1.22 -18.55
C PHE A 123 -0.09 -1.65 -19.95
N GLU A 124 -1.40 -1.68 -20.19
CA GLU A 124 -2.00 -2.20 -21.41
C GLU A 124 -2.77 -1.11 -22.14
N ARG A 125 -2.54 -0.98 -23.44
CA ARG A 125 -3.38 -0.14 -24.30
C ARG A 125 -4.76 -0.79 -24.46
N SER A 126 -5.83 -0.04 -24.18
CA SER A 126 -7.20 -0.51 -24.36
C SER A 126 -7.81 -0.06 -25.70
N ASN A 127 -7.62 1.22 -26.03
CA ASN A 127 -8.00 1.82 -27.33
C ASN A 127 -7.12 3.06 -27.62
N GLU A 128 -7.54 3.91 -28.53
CA GLU A 128 -6.76 5.11 -28.92
C GLU A 128 -6.55 6.08 -27.76
N ASN A 129 -7.54 6.24 -26.88
CA ASN A 129 -7.56 7.24 -25.81
C ASN A 129 -7.40 6.66 -24.42
N THR A 130 -7.68 5.37 -24.22
CA THR A 130 -7.70 4.73 -22.91
C THR A 130 -6.67 3.63 -22.77
N ALA A 131 -6.16 3.47 -21.53
CA ALA A 131 -5.30 2.38 -21.12
C ALA A 131 -5.84 1.74 -19.84
N LYS A 132 -5.32 0.55 -19.55
CA LYS A 132 -5.54 -0.16 -18.30
C LYS A 132 -4.20 -0.34 -17.60
N ILE A 133 -4.19 -0.12 -16.29
CA ILE A 133 -3.11 -0.52 -15.42
C ILE A 133 -3.67 -1.65 -14.55
N VAL A 134 -3.16 -2.86 -14.73
CA VAL A 134 -3.67 -4.08 -14.11
C VAL A 134 -2.66 -4.58 -13.09
N PHE A 135 -3.06 -4.67 -11.83
CA PHE A 135 -2.29 -5.27 -10.74
C PHE A 135 -2.83 -6.68 -10.51
N THR A 136 -1.94 -7.66 -10.49
CA THR A 136 -2.28 -9.05 -10.17
C THR A 136 -1.32 -9.55 -9.09
N TYR A 137 -1.86 -10.05 -7.99
CA TYR A 137 -1.07 -10.54 -6.86
C TYR A 137 -1.73 -11.75 -6.20
N ASN A 138 -0.89 -12.65 -5.66
CA ASN A 138 -1.25 -14.00 -5.23
C ASN A 138 -1.60 -14.08 -3.73
N GLU A 139 -2.28 -13.05 -3.19
CA GLU A 139 -2.77 -13.06 -1.81
C GLU A 139 -3.98 -13.99 -1.60
N LEU A 140 -4.40 -14.20 -0.34
CA LEU A 140 -5.50 -15.12 0.02
C LEU A 140 -6.90 -14.70 -0.44
N GLY A 141 -7.05 -13.55 -1.08
CA GLY A 141 -8.33 -12.96 -1.49
C GLY A 141 -8.99 -12.14 -0.37
N PHE A 142 -9.79 -11.17 -0.77
CA PHE A 142 -10.49 -10.27 0.14
C PHE A 142 -11.49 -11.01 1.02
N THR A 143 -11.54 -10.59 2.26
CA THR A 143 -12.61 -10.94 3.21
C THR A 143 -13.73 -9.88 3.15
N PRO A 144 -14.92 -10.15 3.70
CA PRO A 144 -15.94 -9.12 3.87
C PRO A 144 -15.43 -7.87 4.62
N ALA A 145 -14.54 -8.05 5.60
CA ALA A 145 -13.91 -6.94 6.32
C ALA A 145 -13.03 -6.06 5.42
N ASN A 146 -12.24 -6.66 4.51
CA ASN A 146 -11.44 -5.92 3.53
C ASN A 146 -12.33 -5.11 2.58
N VAL A 147 -13.41 -5.73 2.07
CA VAL A 147 -14.38 -5.06 1.19
C VAL A 147 -15.10 -3.92 1.92
N PHE A 148 -15.50 -4.15 3.18
CA PHE A 148 -16.11 -3.12 4.01
C PHE A 148 -15.17 -1.93 4.21
N ALA A 149 -13.90 -2.19 4.53
CA ALA A 149 -12.88 -1.16 4.73
C ALA A 149 -12.58 -0.36 3.46
N ILE A 150 -12.36 -1.03 2.31
CA ILE A 150 -12.01 -0.37 1.04
C ILE A 150 -13.16 0.50 0.48
N THR A 151 -14.40 0.18 0.82
CA THR A 151 -15.59 0.97 0.46
C THR A 151 -15.86 2.10 1.45
N GLY A 152 -15.23 2.10 2.61
CA GLY A 152 -15.38 3.13 3.64
C GLY A 152 -14.52 4.36 3.41
N ILE A 153 -14.76 5.36 4.25
CA ILE A 153 -13.95 6.55 4.39
C ILE A 153 -13.42 6.53 5.81
N ALA A 154 -12.10 6.45 5.98
CA ALA A 154 -11.44 6.41 7.29
C ALA A 154 -11.96 5.29 8.24
N GLU A 155 -12.69 4.32 7.72
CA GLU A 155 -13.07 3.11 8.44
C GLU A 155 -11.91 2.10 8.29
N ALA A 156 -10.78 2.37 8.98
CA ALA A 156 -9.80 1.31 9.20
C ALA A 156 -10.53 0.12 9.84
N ALA A 157 -10.25 -1.09 9.36
CA ALA A 157 -10.83 -2.30 9.93
C ALA A 157 -10.55 -2.29 11.44
N LYS A 158 -11.58 -2.06 12.26
CA LYS A 158 -11.49 -1.94 13.73
C LYS A 158 -10.99 -3.21 14.42
N ASN A 159 -10.76 -4.29 13.68
CA ASN A 159 -10.40 -5.62 14.16
C ASN A 159 -8.97 -6.02 13.80
N VAL A 160 -8.08 -5.07 13.53
CA VAL A 160 -6.66 -5.40 13.40
C VAL A 160 -6.12 -5.75 14.77
N SER A 161 -5.62 -6.97 14.93
CA SER A 161 -4.93 -7.40 16.15
C SER A 161 -3.81 -6.41 16.46
N GLU A 162 -3.59 -6.09 17.73
CA GLU A 162 -2.57 -5.13 18.21
C GLU A 162 -1.15 -5.47 17.73
N GLU A 163 -0.93 -6.65 17.16
CA GLU A 163 0.35 -7.19 16.70
C GLU A 163 0.64 -7.01 15.19
N LYS A 164 -0.38 -6.66 14.37
CA LYS A 164 -0.15 -6.47 12.92
C LYS A 164 0.43 -5.08 12.65
N VAL A 165 1.63 -5.06 12.09
CA VAL A 165 2.27 -3.85 11.52
C VAL A 165 1.63 -3.58 10.17
N GLU A 166 0.68 -2.65 10.12
CA GLU A 166 0.15 -2.14 8.86
C GLU A 166 0.93 -0.90 8.44
N ILE A 167 1.55 -0.95 7.28
CA ILE A 167 2.27 0.19 6.69
C ILE A 167 1.26 1.24 6.20
N GLY A 168 0.04 0.83 5.83
CA GLY A 168 -1.02 1.69 5.31
C GLY A 168 -1.79 2.46 6.40
N GLU A 169 -1.57 3.77 6.51
CA GLU A 169 -2.39 4.65 7.35
C GLU A 169 -3.68 5.08 6.64
N LYS A 170 -4.84 4.88 7.28
CA LYS A 170 -6.08 5.65 7.09
C LYS A 170 -7.16 5.14 6.12
N GLY A 171 -7.06 4.02 5.43
CA GLY A 171 -8.10 3.62 4.45
C GLY A 171 -8.30 4.62 3.29
N ILE A 172 -7.48 5.65 3.24
CA ILE A 172 -7.47 6.70 2.21
C ILE A 172 -6.44 6.39 1.12
N GLY A 173 -5.40 5.60 1.42
CA GLY A 173 -4.32 5.29 0.48
C GLY A 173 -4.83 4.73 -0.84
N PHE A 174 -5.73 3.72 -0.78
CA PHE A 174 -6.36 3.18 -1.98
C PHE A 174 -7.09 4.25 -2.81
N LYS A 175 -7.73 5.24 -2.17
CA LYS A 175 -8.50 6.28 -2.88
C LYS A 175 -7.62 7.23 -3.70
N SER A 176 -6.31 7.26 -3.44
CA SER A 176 -5.36 8.05 -4.24
C SER A 176 -5.33 7.63 -5.72
N VAL A 177 -5.74 6.39 -6.04
CA VAL A 177 -5.87 5.89 -7.40
C VAL A 177 -6.80 6.74 -8.27
N PHE A 178 -7.81 7.38 -7.68
CA PHE A 178 -8.77 8.23 -8.40
C PHE A 178 -8.20 9.59 -8.82
N GLY A 179 -6.98 9.92 -8.42
CA GLY A 179 -6.21 11.01 -9.01
C GLY A 179 -5.87 10.79 -10.48
N ILE A 180 -5.82 9.53 -10.93
CA ILE A 180 -5.52 9.14 -12.31
C ILE A 180 -6.62 8.28 -12.97
N ALA A 181 -7.48 7.65 -12.18
CA ALA A 181 -8.43 6.65 -12.63
C ALA A 181 -9.81 7.25 -12.89
N ASP A 182 -10.42 6.90 -14.02
CA ASP A 182 -11.85 7.13 -14.28
C ASP A 182 -12.69 6.01 -13.67
N LYS A 183 -12.16 4.79 -13.66
CA LYS A 183 -12.82 3.60 -13.15
C LYS A 183 -11.83 2.60 -12.59
N VAL A 184 -12.19 1.93 -11.50
CA VAL A 184 -11.36 0.93 -10.84
C VAL A 184 -12.17 -0.32 -10.59
N TYR A 185 -11.78 -1.44 -11.22
CA TYR A 185 -12.37 -2.75 -10.99
C TYR A 185 -11.55 -3.52 -9.97
N ILE A 186 -12.23 -4.23 -9.08
CA ILE A 186 -11.64 -5.11 -8.08
C ILE A 186 -12.27 -6.49 -8.23
N GLN A 187 -11.42 -7.49 -8.46
CA GLN A 187 -11.78 -8.90 -8.50
C GLN A 187 -10.88 -9.64 -7.52
N SER A 188 -11.44 -10.22 -6.47
CA SER A 188 -10.67 -10.88 -5.40
C SER A 188 -11.45 -12.04 -4.83
N GLY A 189 -10.94 -13.26 -4.99
CA GLY A 189 -11.68 -14.47 -4.68
C GLY A 189 -13.02 -14.49 -5.42
N ARG A 190 -14.12 -14.45 -4.66
CA ARG A 190 -15.50 -14.40 -5.17
C ARG A 190 -16.10 -12.99 -5.21
N PHE A 191 -15.36 -11.97 -4.82
CA PHE A 191 -15.80 -10.59 -4.93
C PHE A 191 -15.48 -10.00 -6.29
N SER A 192 -16.45 -9.32 -6.92
CA SER A 192 -16.27 -8.58 -8.16
C SER A 192 -17.12 -7.32 -8.15
N PHE A 193 -16.49 -6.16 -8.18
CA PHE A 193 -17.15 -4.86 -8.19
C PHE A 193 -16.22 -3.78 -8.74
N TYR A 194 -16.77 -2.60 -9.00
CA TYR A 194 -15.98 -1.44 -9.41
C TYR A 194 -16.44 -0.16 -8.75
N PHE A 195 -15.57 0.84 -8.79
CA PHE A 195 -15.87 2.23 -8.47
C PHE A 195 -15.67 3.12 -9.68
N THR A 196 -16.34 4.28 -9.70
CA THR A 196 -16.12 5.36 -10.66
C THR A 196 -15.53 6.57 -9.97
N LYS A 197 -14.88 7.46 -10.76
CA LYS A 197 -14.31 8.71 -10.25
C LYS A 197 -15.36 9.60 -9.58
N ASP A 198 -16.59 9.59 -10.08
CA ASP A 198 -17.70 10.38 -9.51
C ASP A 198 -18.24 9.78 -8.21
N ASN A 199 -18.00 8.49 -7.96
CA ASN A 199 -18.49 7.79 -6.78
C ASN A 199 -17.48 6.74 -6.29
N ILE A 200 -16.52 7.21 -5.51
CA ILE A 200 -15.35 6.41 -5.08
C ILE A 200 -15.59 5.52 -3.85
N ILE A 201 -16.80 5.56 -3.26
CA ILE A 201 -17.13 4.78 -2.06
C ILE A 201 -18.26 3.78 -2.27
N VAL A 202 -19.13 4.00 -3.28
CA VAL A 202 -20.23 3.08 -3.55
C VAL A 202 -19.78 2.02 -4.55
N PRO A 203 -19.64 0.76 -4.12
CA PRO A 203 -19.25 -0.31 -5.00
C PRO A 203 -20.40 -0.67 -5.95
N VAL A 204 -20.10 -0.87 -7.23
CA VAL A 204 -21.06 -1.38 -8.20
C VAL A 204 -20.73 -2.86 -8.47
N PRO A 205 -21.66 -3.80 -8.23
CA PRO A 205 -21.45 -5.21 -8.52
C PRO A 205 -21.11 -5.43 -10.01
N PHE A 206 -20.17 -6.31 -10.29
CA PHE A 206 -19.74 -6.66 -11.65
C PHE A 206 -19.52 -8.16 -11.76
N TYR A 207 -20.61 -8.91 -11.97
CA TYR A 207 -20.63 -10.37 -11.96
C TYR A 207 -20.96 -10.99 -13.31
N ASP A 208 -21.15 -10.20 -14.37
CA ASP A 208 -21.38 -10.71 -15.71
C ASP A 208 -20.12 -11.44 -16.18
N ASP A 209 -20.26 -12.73 -16.51
CA ASP A 209 -19.17 -13.64 -16.89
C ASP A 209 -18.02 -13.77 -15.88
N PHE A 210 -18.18 -13.25 -14.63
CA PHE A 210 -17.16 -13.33 -13.61
C PHE A 210 -17.02 -14.76 -13.07
N LYS A 211 -15.78 -15.22 -13.00
CA LYS A 211 -15.38 -16.47 -12.33
C LYS A 211 -14.52 -16.15 -11.12
N GLU A 212 -14.59 -17.02 -10.11
CA GLU A 212 -13.70 -16.94 -8.95
C GLU A 212 -12.23 -16.84 -9.40
N VAL A 213 -11.48 -15.91 -8.83
CA VAL A 213 -10.06 -15.70 -9.10
C VAL A 213 -9.23 -16.11 -7.89
N GLN A 214 -8.05 -16.66 -8.15
CA GLN A 214 -7.06 -16.83 -7.08
C GLN A 214 -6.33 -15.50 -6.88
N GLY A 215 -6.19 -15.09 -5.61
CA GLY A 215 -5.60 -13.80 -5.30
C GLY A 215 -6.50 -12.62 -5.65
N THR A 216 -5.89 -11.52 -6.02
CA THR A 216 -6.59 -10.28 -6.35
C THR A 216 -6.10 -9.71 -7.68
N LYS A 217 -7.07 -9.22 -8.46
CA LYS A 217 -6.85 -8.45 -9.68
C LYS A 217 -7.52 -7.09 -9.54
N LEU A 218 -6.70 -6.03 -9.60
CA LEU A 218 -7.13 -4.64 -9.59
C LEU A 218 -6.92 -4.07 -11.00
N THR A 219 -7.96 -3.54 -11.64
CA THR A 219 -7.85 -2.93 -12.97
C THR A 219 -8.24 -1.46 -12.93
N ILE A 220 -7.28 -0.60 -13.19
CA ILE A 220 -7.42 0.85 -13.24
C ILE A 220 -7.62 1.25 -14.70
N VAL A 221 -8.71 1.94 -15.02
CA VAL A 221 -8.94 2.54 -16.33
C VAL A 221 -8.57 4.01 -16.26
N THR A 222 -7.67 4.44 -17.14
CA THR A 222 -7.14 5.80 -17.18
C THR A 222 -6.93 6.24 -18.65
N ASP A 223 -6.57 7.50 -18.87
CA ASP A 223 -6.16 7.95 -20.19
C ASP A 223 -4.77 7.37 -20.55
N ARG A 224 -4.57 7.24 -21.88
CA ARG A 224 -3.36 6.60 -22.43
C ARG A 224 -2.07 7.37 -22.12
N ASP A 225 -2.12 8.69 -22.17
CA ASP A 225 -0.95 9.53 -21.99
C ASP A 225 -0.48 9.50 -20.53
N THR A 226 -1.44 9.49 -19.57
CA THR A 226 -1.17 9.28 -18.16
C THR A 226 -0.50 7.93 -17.93
N ALA A 227 -1.06 6.83 -18.43
CA ALA A 227 -0.46 5.50 -18.28
C ALA A 227 0.96 5.43 -18.84
N ARG A 228 1.16 5.96 -20.06
CA ARG A 228 2.48 6.03 -20.70
C ARG A 228 3.47 6.87 -19.89
N SER A 229 3.05 8.04 -19.41
CA SER A 229 3.88 8.92 -18.59
C SER A 229 4.35 8.22 -17.30
N ILE A 230 3.45 7.51 -16.61
CA ILE A 230 3.77 6.76 -15.40
C ILE A 230 4.80 5.67 -15.69
N TYR A 231 4.57 4.82 -16.69
CA TYR A 231 5.54 3.78 -17.05
C TYR A 231 6.90 4.36 -17.46
N SER A 232 6.93 5.41 -18.28
CA SER A 232 8.16 6.06 -18.69
C SER A 232 8.95 6.62 -17.50
N ASN A 233 8.26 7.16 -16.49
CA ASN A 233 8.89 7.61 -15.26
C ASN A 233 9.52 6.46 -14.47
N ILE A 234 8.83 5.31 -14.36
CA ILE A 234 9.37 4.10 -13.73
C ILE A 234 10.65 3.68 -14.45
N ALA A 235 10.58 3.50 -15.76
CA ALA A 235 11.70 3.03 -16.56
C ALA A 235 12.89 4.00 -16.51
N ASN A 236 12.65 5.31 -16.64
CA ASN A 236 13.71 6.33 -16.57
C ASN A 236 14.34 6.43 -15.17
N THR A 237 13.56 6.21 -14.13
CA THR A 237 14.05 6.19 -12.74
C THR A 237 15.01 5.03 -12.55
N TYR A 238 14.57 3.82 -12.86
CA TYR A 238 15.36 2.61 -12.61
C TYR A 238 16.42 2.29 -13.69
N ALA A 239 16.51 3.11 -14.71
CA ALA A 239 17.70 3.15 -15.57
C ALA A 239 18.94 3.72 -14.85
N LYS A 240 18.74 4.39 -13.70
CA LYS A 240 19.82 5.03 -12.93
C LYS A 240 20.19 4.16 -11.72
N LYS A 241 21.48 3.91 -11.53
CA LYS A 241 21.99 3.05 -10.46
C LYS A 241 21.60 3.54 -9.05
N GLU A 242 21.67 4.84 -8.81
CA GLU A 242 21.32 5.44 -7.52
C GLU A 242 19.87 5.24 -7.12
N ALA A 243 18.97 5.06 -8.08
CA ALA A 243 17.55 4.86 -7.80
C ALA A 243 17.26 3.52 -7.11
N ILE A 244 18.12 2.51 -7.29
CA ILE A 244 17.95 1.21 -6.62
C ILE A 244 18.05 1.36 -5.11
N LEU A 245 18.86 2.26 -4.62
CA LEU A 245 18.96 2.57 -3.19
C LEU A 245 17.90 3.59 -2.78
N LYS A 246 17.78 4.71 -3.51
CA LYS A 246 17.01 5.88 -3.05
C LYS A 246 15.51 5.78 -3.30
N GLN A 247 15.10 5.14 -4.37
CA GLN A 247 13.70 5.19 -4.85
C GLN A 247 13.07 3.81 -5.00
N ASN A 248 13.63 2.80 -4.37
CA ASN A 248 13.13 1.45 -4.45
C ASN A 248 12.22 1.12 -3.26
N PRO A 249 10.88 1.15 -3.44
CA PRO A 249 9.93 0.90 -2.36
C PRO A 249 10.05 -0.51 -1.80
N ILE A 250 10.48 -1.47 -2.61
CA ILE A 250 10.56 -2.89 -2.24
C ILE A 250 11.55 -3.16 -1.10
N LEU A 251 12.54 -2.25 -0.91
CA LEU A 251 13.51 -2.33 0.19
C LEU A 251 12.85 -2.28 1.58
N PHE A 252 11.72 -1.57 1.70
CA PHE A 252 11.01 -1.38 2.97
C PHE A 252 9.90 -2.39 3.20
N LEU A 253 9.54 -3.16 2.18
CA LEU A 253 8.47 -4.15 2.26
C LEU A 253 8.92 -5.37 3.07
N ASN A 254 7.97 -6.06 3.66
CA ASN A 254 8.24 -7.18 4.56
C ASN A 254 7.98 -8.54 3.92
N LYS A 255 7.00 -8.62 3.02
CA LYS A 255 6.54 -9.87 2.41
C LYS A 255 6.86 -9.95 0.93
N LEU A 256 6.60 -8.88 0.18
CA LEU A 256 6.78 -8.87 -1.26
C LEU A 256 8.24 -9.13 -1.64
N THR A 257 8.48 -10.19 -2.40
CA THR A 257 9.82 -10.62 -2.85
C THR A 257 10.02 -10.38 -4.35
N HIS A 258 8.93 -10.32 -5.10
CA HIS A 258 8.97 -10.14 -6.55
C HIS A 258 7.93 -9.12 -7.01
N LEU A 259 8.39 -8.12 -7.77
CA LEU A 259 7.56 -7.12 -8.42
C LEU A 259 7.96 -7.02 -9.88
N LYS A 260 7.04 -7.19 -10.81
CA LYS A 260 7.30 -7.00 -12.23
C LYS A 260 6.29 -6.08 -12.87
N ILE A 261 6.79 -5.08 -13.59
CA ILE A 261 6.00 -4.03 -14.23
C ILE A 261 6.22 -4.11 -15.72
N TYR A 262 5.16 -4.35 -16.48
CA TYR A 262 5.19 -4.55 -17.92
C TYR A 262 4.56 -3.38 -18.67
N GLN A 263 5.06 -3.10 -19.87
CA GLN A 263 4.35 -2.26 -20.85
C GLN A 263 4.15 -3.03 -22.15
N ASP A 264 2.90 -3.11 -22.60
CA ASP A 264 2.49 -3.73 -23.87
C ASP A 264 3.09 -5.15 -24.08
N GLY A 265 3.35 -5.87 -22.99
CA GLY A 265 3.81 -7.26 -22.98
C GLY A 265 5.27 -7.51 -23.34
N PHE A 266 6.10 -6.46 -23.55
CA PHE A 266 7.48 -6.60 -23.98
C PHE A 266 8.49 -5.84 -23.13
N ASP A 267 8.22 -4.56 -22.86
CA ASP A 267 9.05 -3.76 -22.00
C ASP A 267 8.72 -4.08 -20.56
N TYR A 268 9.73 -4.23 -19.70
CA TYR A 268 9.51 -4.49 -18.29
C TYR A 268 10.59 -3.89 -17.39
N VAL A 269 10.21 -3.68 -16.13
CA VAL A 269 11.09 -3.43 -14.98
C VAL A 269 10.75 -4.47 -13.93
N GLU A 270 11.70 -5.25 -13.47
CA GLU A 270 11.55 -6.37 -12.56
C GLU A 270 12.45 -6.18 -11.34
N PHE A 271 11.88 -6.37 -10.17
CA PHE A 271 12.56 -6.27 -8.89
C PHE A 271 12.49 -7.62 -8.19
N ASN A 272 13.64 -8.11 -7.73
CA ASN A 272 13.71 -9.30 -6.90
C ASN A 272 14.46 -8.96 -5.61
N VAL A 273 13.95 -9.43 -4.47
CA VAL A 273 14.56 -9.24 -3.16
C VAL A 273 14.81 -10.60 -2.51
N GLU A 274 16.07 -10.87 -2.23
CA GLU A 274 16.48 -12.00 -1.40
C GLU A 274 16.91 -11.46 -0.02
N ARG A 275 16.37 -12.06 1.05
CA ARG A 275 16.71 -11.73 2.44
C ARG A 275 17.33 -12.95 3.10
N LYS A 276 18.52 -12.79 3.67
CA LYS A 276 19.29 -13.89 4.29
C LYS A 276 19.76 -13.48 5.68
N ASN A 277 20.02 -14.50 6.53
CA ASN A 277 20.62 -14.35 7.85
C ASN A 277 19.86 -13.36 8.76
N PRO A 278 18.56 -13.59 9.05
CA PRO A 278 17.86 -12.76 10.02
C PRO A 278 18.47 -12.93 11.41
N GLY A 279 18.67 -11.83 12.12
CA GLY A 279 19.21 -11.79 13.46
C GLY A 279 18.46 -10.81 14.35
N ASN A 280 18.85 -10.72 15.62
CA ASN A 280 18.29 -9.78 16.58
C ASN A 280 19.38 -9.18 17.46
N ILE A 281 19.41 -7.87 17.62
CA ILE A 281 20.35 -7.13 18.44
C ILE A 281 19.63 -6.07 19.25
N CYS A 282 19.69 -6.16 20.56
CA CYS A 282 19.10 -5.16 21.45
C CYS A 282 17.61 -4.85 21.16
N GLY A 283 16.81 -5.86 20.84
CA GLY A 283 15.40 -5.69 20.48
C GLY A 283 15.16 -5.17 19.05
N MET A 284 16.20 -5.04 18.26
CA MET A 284 16.17 -4.65 16.86
C MET A 284 16.41 -5.90 16.00
N ALA A 285 15.52 -6.15 15.05
CA ALA A 285 15.75 -7.16 14.02
C ALA A 285 16.72 -6.61 12.97
N PHE A 286 17.54 -7.47 12.40
CA PHE A 286 18.34 -7.11 11.24
C PHE A 286 18.38 -8.27 10.24
N GLU A 287 18.53 -7.93 8.99
CA GLU A 287 18.70 -8.85 7.88
C GLU A 287 19.99 -8.44 7.17
N ASP A 288 21.01 -9.29 7.28
CA ASP A 288 22.24 -9.06 6.56
C ASP A 288 22.16 -9.74 5.17
N ASN A 289 22.96 -9.26 4.22
CA ASN A 289 22.94 -9.76 2.84
C ASN A 289 21.53 -9.68 2.17
N VAL A 290 20.80 -8.62 2.38
CA VAL A 290 19.63 -8.30 1.56
C VAL A 290 20.14 -7.94 0.17
N LYS A 291 19.88 -8.83 -0.80
CA LYS A 291 20.21 -8.62 -2.20
C LYS A 291 18.99 -8.12 -2.94
N VAL A 292 19.11 -7.00 -3.61
CA VAL A 292 18.09 -6.48 -4.50
C VAL A 292 18.64 -6.46 -5.92
N SER A 293 17.93 -7.13 -6.84
CA SER A 293 18.23 -7.04 -8.26
C SER A 293 17.11 -6.32 -9.00
N VAL A 294 17.49 -5.46 -9.93
CA VAL A 294 16.58 -4.76 -10.83
C VAL A 294 16.99 -5.10 -12.26
N ASN A 295 16.11 -5.78 -12.97
CA ASN A 295 16.26 -6.14 -14.35
C ASN A 295 15.30 -5.29 -15.19
N MET A 296 15.79 -4.67 -16.26
CA MET A 296 14.95 -3.87 -17.14
C MET A 296 15.22 -4.22 -18.59
N LYS A 297 14.16 -4.33 -19.37
CA LYS A 297 14.23 -4.45 -20.83
C LYS A 297 13.35 -3.40 -21.48
N GLN A 298 13.92 -2.65 -22.42
CA GLN A 298 13.22 -1.65 -23.20
C GLN A 298 13.53 -1.82 -24.69
N ARG A 299 12.48 -1.83 -25.49
CA ARG A 299 12.62 -1.78 -26.95
C ARG A 299 12.98 -0.37 -27.42
N ARG A 300 13.83 -0.29 -28.43
CA ARG A 300 14.11 0.94 -29.17
C ARG A 300 13.67 0.76 -30.63
N PRO A 301 12.41 1.03 -30.96
CA PRO A 301 11.94 0.92 -32.35
C PRO A 301 12.77 1.81 -33.26
N GLY A 302 13.41 1.23 -34.29
CA GLY A 302 14.18 1.95 -35.29
C GLY A 302 15.68 2.19 -35.02
N ILE A 303 16.20 1.76 -33.84
CA ILE A 303 17.62 1.96 -33.45
C ILE A 303 18.39 0.63 -33.34
N GLY A 304 17.75 -0.49 -33.56
CA GLY A 304 18.40 -1.77 -33.83
C GLY A 304 18.68 -2.70 -32.63
N ASN A 305 18.84 -2.22 -31.39
CA ASN A 305 19.05 -3.09 -30.24
C ASN A 305 18.18 -2.68 -29.06
N ASP A 306 17.54 -3.68 -28.41
CA ASP A 306 16.90 -3.51 -27.13
C ASP A 306 17.91 -3.07 -26.07
N VAL A 307 17.49 -2.26 -25.11
CA VAL A 307 18.30 -1.92 -23.95
C VAL A 307 17.97 -2.90 -22.84
N GLU A 308 18.96 -3.63 -22.38
CA GLU A 308 18.87 -4.46 -21.18
C GLU A 308 19.76 -3.87 -20.09
N ILE A 309 19.19 -3.66 -18.90
CA ILE A 309 19.90 -3.16 -17.73
C ILE A 309 19.71 -4.18 -16.62
N ASN A 310 20.82 -4.64 -16.06
CA ASN A 310 20.84 -5.52 -14.90
C ASN A 310 21.64 -4.82 -13.80
N GLN A 311 21.00 -4.53 -12.69
CA GLN A 311 21.65 -3.83 -11.58
C GLN A 311 21.37 -4.61 -10.29
N GLU A 312 22.37 -4.68 -9.43
CA GLU A 312 22.27 -5.34 -8.13
C GLU A 312 22.83 -4.45 -7.04
N ILE A 313 22.26 -4.58 -5.84
CA ILE A 313 22.78 -3.96 -4.63
C ILE A 313 22.67 -4.95 -3.46
N ASN A 314 23.75 -5.05 -2.69
CA ASN A 314 23.74 -5.80 -1.44
C ASN A 314 23.66 -4.82 -0.27
N CYS A 315 22.73 -5.07 0.63
CA CYS A 315 22.43 -4.18 1.75
C CYS A 315 22.38 -4.94 3.07
N VAL A 316 22.50 -4.19 4.16
CA VAL A 316 22.01 -4.58 5.49
C VAL A 316 20.75 -3.78 5.79
N ARG A 317 19.71 -4.45 6.27
CA ARG A 317 18.45 -3.85 6.69
C ARG A 317 18.26 -4.03 8.19
N TYR A 318 18.01 -2.94 8.90
CA TYR A 318 17.73 -2.91 10.33
C TYR A 318 16.28 -2.48 10.56
N ILE A 319 15.61 -3.15 11.48
CA ILE A 319 14.20 -2.89 11.81
C ILE A 319 14.08 -2.80 13.32
N MET A 320 13.64 -1.66 13.84
CA MET A 320 13.34 -1.47 15.24
C MET A 320 11.85 -1.12 15.43
N PRO A 321 11.08 -2.00 16.06
CA PRO A 321 9.68 -1.69 16.37
C PRO A 321 9.61 -0.65 17.47
N ILE A 322 8.74 0.34 17.29
CA ILE A 322 8.38 1.32 18.30
C ILE A 322 6.88 1.25 18.57
N VAL A 323 6.50 1.27 19.84
CA VAL A 323 5.11 1.25 20.28
C VAL A 323 4.84 2.46 21.15
N TYR A 324 3.88 3.27 20.73
CA TYR A 324 3.47 4.45 21.46
C TYR A 324 2.41 4.08 22.51
N GLY A 325 2.84 3.82 23.75
CA GLY A 325 1.97 3.38 24.84
C GLY A 325 1.13 4.51 25.47
N ARG A 326 -0.16 4.25 25.73
CA ARG A 326 -1.12 5.27 26.21
C ARG A 326 -0.72 5.93 27.53
N LYS A 327 -0.23 5.15 28.51
CA LYS A 327 0.12 5.68 29.86
C LYS A 327 1.40 6.50 29.85
N GLU A 328 2.39 6.07 29.10
CA GLU A 328 3.69 6.75 29.01
C GLU A 328 3.57 8.07 28.25
N CYS A 329 2.69 8.11 27.27
CA CYS A 329 2.46 9.26 26.41
C CYS A 329 1.61 10.34 27.05
N GLN A 330 0.53 9.97 27.76
CA GLN A 330 -0.30 10.93 28.49
C GLN A 330 0.50 11.67 29.58
N SER A 331 1.43 10.98 30.27
CA SER A 331 2.22 11.59 31.33
C SER A 331 3.36 12.50 30.83
N ARG A 332 3.92 12.17 29.64
CA ARG A 332 5.14 12.80 29.13
C ARG A 332 4.90 13.84 28.04
N TYR A 333 3.91 13.63 27.18
CA TYR A 333 3.76 14.35 25.91
C TYR A 333 2.37 14.96 25.66
N GLY A 334 1.39 14.71 26.53
CA GLY A 334 0.00 15.16 26.35
C GLY A 334 -0.85 14.23 25.47
N GLU A 335 -2.08 14.62 25.18
CA GLU A 335 -3.03 13.78 24.46
C GLU A 335 -2.87 13.85 22.93
N ASP A 336 -2.12 12.96 22.34
CA ASP A 336 -2.23 12.68 20.90
C ASP A 336 -2.64 11.22 20.69
N THR A 337 -3.94 10.99 20.50
CA THR A 337 -4.53 9.67 20.47
C THR A 337 -4.41 8.95 19.12
N ARG A 338 -3.99 9.66 18.06
CA ARG A 338 -4.01 9.13 16.67
C ARG A 338 -3.03 7.99 16.44
N PHE A 339 -1.91 7.99 17.15
CA PHE A 339 -0.83 7.00 17.03
C PHE A 339 -0.78 6.02 18.21
N MET A 340 -1.69 6.14 19.16
CA MET A 340 -1.71 5.29 20.35
C MET A 340 -2.04 3.85 19.97
N ARG A 341 -1.24 2.91 20.51
CA ARG A 341 -1.37 1.45 20.37
C ARG A 341 -1.03 0.87 19.00
N LYS A 342 -0.48 1.64 18.07
CA LYS A 342 0.05 1.05 16.84
C LYS A 342 1.55 0.79 17.00
N ARG A 343 1.97 -0.37 16.57
CA ARG A 343 3.37 -0.64 16.32
C ARG A 343 3.77 0.08 15.04
N HIS A 344 4.87 0.80 15.08
CA HIS A 344 5.52 1.38 13.92
C HIS A 344 6.95 0.87 13.87
N ASP A 345 7.53 0.76 12.69
CA ASP A 345 8.90 0.32 12.53
C ASP A 345 9.80 1.49 12.09
N LEU A 346 10.94 1.64 12.75
CA LEU A 346 12.07 2.39 12.22
C LEU A 346 12.91 1.42 11.40
N ILE A 347 13.21 1.79 10.15
CA ILE A 347 13.96 0.93 9.23
C ILE A 347 15.14 1.70 8.67
N ALA A 348 16.34 1.13 8.75
CA ALA A 348 17.53 1.67 8.09
C ALA A 348 18.08 0.63 7.11
N ILE A 349 18.39 1.08 5.91
CA ILE A 349 18.95 0.24 4.85
C ILE A 349 20.26 0.87 4.39
N MET A 350 21.31 0.07 4.44
CA MET A 350 22.66 0.52 4.11
C MET A 350 23.29 -0.39 3.07
N PRO A 351 23.81 0.16 1.97
CA PRO A 351 24.52 -0.62 0.98
C PRO A 351 25.83 -1.16 1.55
N LEU A 352 26.17 -2.37 1.17
CA LEU A 352 27.45 -3.01 1.48
C LEU A 352 28.47 -2.83 0.33
N ASP A 353 27.97 -2.47 -0.84
CA ASP A 353 28.79 -2.28 -2.03
C ASP A 353 29.46 -0.89 -2.01
N SER A 354 30.77 -0.85 -2.27
CA SER A 354 31.57 0.37 -2.25
C SER A 354 31.10 1.42 -3.27
N ASP A 355 30.46 0.99 -4.32
CA ASP A 355 29.94 1.83 -5.41
C ASP A 355 28.90 2.87 -4.93
N TYR A 356 28.25 2.60 -3.80
CA TYR A 356 27.26 3.51 -3.21
C TYR A 356 27.82 4.37 -2.07
N GLY A 357 29.13 4.24 -1.74
CA GLY A 357 29.73 4.89 -0.58
C GLY A 357 29.68 6.42 -0.58
N ASN A 358 29.59 7.04 -1.75
CA ASN A 358 29.48 8.49 -1.93
C ASN A 358 28.04 8.97 -2.23
N GLU A 359 27.07 8.04 -2.29
CA GLU A 359 25.68 8.40 -2.56
C GLU A 359 25.04 9.01 -1.31
N LYS A 360 24.17 9.97 -1.54
CA LYS A 360 23.27 10.47 -0.49
C LYS A 360 22.08 9.53 -0.36
N GLY A 361 21.66 9.30 0.87
CA GLY A 361 20.45 8.57 1.14
C GLY A 361 19.20 9.43 1.12
N LEU A 362 18.06 8.84 1.45
CA LEU A 362 16.77 9.51 1.47
C LEU A 362 15.97 9.14 2.72
N LEU A 363 15.25 10.10 3.27
CA LEU A 363 14.28 9.86 4.33
C LEU A 363 12.96 9.38 3.71
N TYR A 364 12.42 8.32 4.28
CA TYR A 364 11.08 7.81 4.00
C TYR A 364 10.17 8.02 5.22
N SER A 365 8.93 8.36 4.97
CA SER A 365 7.86 8.25 5.95
C SER A 365 6.67 7.62 5.25
N PHE A 366 6.65 6.27 5.23
CA PHE A 366 5.81 5.41 4.40
C PHE A 366 6.08 5.54 2.88
N LEU A 367 6.34 6.74 2.39
CA LEU A 367 6.73 7.05 1.01
C LEU A 367 8.05 7.83 1.01
N PRO A 368 8.77 7.88 -0.13
CA PRO A 368 9.95 8.72 -0.24
C PRO A 368 9.58 10.19 -0.01
N THR A 369 10.40 10.90 0.77
CA THR A 369 10.30 12.34 0.98
C THR A 369 11.33 13.07 0.12
N GLN A 370 11.34 14.41 0.16
CA GLN A 370 12.38 15.23 -0.47
C GLN A 370 13.60 15.47 0.45
N ILE A 371 13.66 14.78 1.60
CA ILE A 371 14.71 15.00 2.59
C ILE A 371 15.88 14.06 2.32
N GLU A 372 17.00 14.62 1.83
CA GLU A 372 18.24 13.89 1.63
C GLU A 372 18.99 13.64 2.95
N ILE A 373 19.57 12.47 3.09
CA ILE A 373 20.48 12.10 4.16
C ILE A 373 21.91 12.16 3.61
N GLN A 374 22.81 12.88 4.28
CA GLN A 374 24.20 13.07 3.85
C GLN A 374 25.07 11.83 4.15
N ALA A 375 24.52 10.65 3.90
CA ALA A 375 25.19 9.36 4.02
C ALA A 375 24.47 8.35 3.11
N PRO A 376 25.13 7.26 2.70
CA PRO A 376 24.51 6.23 1.84
C PRO A 376 23.57 5.33 2.67
N VAL A 377 22.58 5.93 3.32
CA VAL A 377 21.58 5.23 4.13
C VAL A 377 20.19 5.69 3.75
N VAL A 378 19.29 4.76 3.53
CA VAL A 378 17.88 5.06 3.37
C VAL A 378 17.17 4.75 4.68
N LEU A 379 16.48 5.73 5.23
CA LEU A 379 15.91 5.66 6.57
C LEU A 379 14.40 5.85 6.50
N HIS A 380 13.64 4.87 6.98
CA HIS A 380 12.21 5.02 7.19
C HIS A 380 11.94 5.43 8.65
N VAL A 381 11.23 6.53 8.81
CA VAL A 381 10.77 7.04 10.10
C VAL A 381 9.30 7.44 9.96
N PRO A 382 8.40 6.94 10.81
CA PRO A 382 6.96 7.21 10.70
C PRO A 382 6.61 8.62 11.20
N PHE A 383 7.16 9.66 10.59
CA PHE A 383 6.83 11.05 10.89
C PHE A 383 5.46 11.42 10.33
N LYS A 384 4.83 12.40 10.97
CA LYS A 384 3.72 13.11 10.34
C LYS A 384 4.26 14.01 9.24
N LEU A 385 3.75 13.83 8.05
CA LEU A 385 4.09 14.65 6.90
C LEU A 385 3.08 15.78 6.70
N ASP A 386 3.49 16.81 5.97
CA ASP A 386 2.64 17.91 5.51
C ASP A 386 1.54 17.43 4.53
N GLY A 387 0.76 18.34 3.99
CA GLY A 387 -0.30 18.03 3.02
C GLY A 387 0.22 17.45 1.71
N SER A 388 1.44 17.83 1.28
CA SER A 388 2.11 17.28 0.09
C SER A 388 2.66 15.86 0.35
N ARG A 389 2.89 15.51 1.62
CA ARG A 389 3.59 14.31 2.08
C ARG A 389 5.04 14.19 1.59
N GLU A 390 5.65 15.29 1.22
CA GLU A 390 7.04 15.35 0.77
C GLU A 390 8.00 15.81 1.87
N TYR A 391 7.46 16.52 2.87
CA TYR A 391 8.24 17.07 3.99
C TYR A 391 7.63 16.70 5.32
N VAL A 392 8.48 16.63 6.36
CA VAL A 392 8.01 16.48 7.74
C VAL A 392 7.25 17.75 8.14
N ASP A 393 6.06 17.61 8.73
CA ASP A 393 5.23 18.73 9.17
C ASP A 393 5.95 19.57 10.23
N PRO A 394 6.33 20.82 9.95
CA PRO A 394 7.08 21.65 10.90
C PRO A 394 6.25 22.06 12.12
N GLN A 395 4.91 21.97 12.04
CA GLN A 395 4.01 22.18 13.18
C GLN A 395 3.78 20.90 13.98
N GLY A 396 4.32 19.78 13.49
CA GLY A 396 4.21 18.45 14.11
C GLY A 396 5.13 18.23 15.31
N TYR A 397 5.58 19.28 16.03
CA TYR A 397 6.22 19.16 17.36
C TYR A 397 5.21 18.70 18.41
N ASN A 398 4.37 17.74 18.03
CA ASN A 398 3.47 17.06 18.93
C ASN A 398 4.22 15.94 19.68
N SER A 399 3.55 15.32 20.59
CA SER A 399 4.08 14.24 21.40
C SER A 399 4.64 13.08 20.57
N TRP A 400 4.00 12.77 19.43
CA TRP A 400 4.45 11.73 18.51
C TRP A 400 5.81 12.03 17.88
N PHE A 401 6.02 13.27 17.41
CA PHE A 401 7.30 13.67 16.83
C PHE A 401 8.44 13.56 17.84
N LYS A 402 8.24 14.05 19.07
CA LYS A 402 9.24 13.97 20.15
C LYS A 402 9.60 12.51 20.50
N PHE A 403 8.57 11.68 20.67
CA PHE A 403 8.73 10.26 20.92
C PHE A 403 9.50 9.58 19.79
N THR A 404 9.16 9.86 18.54
CA THR A 404 9.82 9.27 17.37
C THR A 404 11.28 9.68 17.29
N ILE A 405 11.62 10.95 17.51
CA ILE A 405 13.03 11.44 17.51
C ILE A 405 13.85 10.76 18.59
N GLU A 406 13.34 10.61 19.82
CA GLU A 406 14.04 9.90 20.89
C GLU A 406 14.38 8.46 20.49
N HIS A 407 13.46 7.76 19.83
CA HIS A 407 13.67 6.39 19.36
C HIS A 407 14.60 6.33 18.13
N VAL A 408 14.56 7.31 17.23
CA VAL A 408 15.53 7.42 16.12
C VAL A 408 16.95 7.54 16.67
N GLU A 409 17.17 8.33 17.71
CA GLU A 409 18.50 8.47 18.33
C GLU A 409 19.02 7.12 18.88
N ILE A 410 18.15 6.37 19.58
CA ILE A 410 18.49 5.03 20.10
C ILE A 410 18.79 4.08 18.93
N PHE A 411 17.94 4.09 17.91
CA PHE A 411 18.07 3.24 16.74
C PHE A 411 19.37 3.48 15.98
N VAL A 412 19.68 4.74 15.65
CA VAL A 412 20.90 5.11 14.92
C VAL A 412 22.15 4.70 15.71
N LYS A 413 22.16 4.91 17.03
CA LYS A 413 23.28 4.46 17.88
C LYS A 413 23.46 2.93 17.86
N ALA A 414 22.36 2.16 17.88
CA ALA A 414 22.40 0.71 17.83
C ALA A 414 22.90 0.20 16.47
N VAL A 415 22.39 0.76 15.38
CA VAL A 415 22.82 0.45 14.00
C VAL A 415 24.31 0.75 13.83
N TYR A 416 24.77 1.92 14.24
CA TYR A 416 26.19 2.30 14.14
C TYR A 416 27.13 1.32 14.86
N ARG A 417 26.79 0.94 16.10
CA ARG A 417 27.58 -0.02 16.87
C ARG A 417 27.67 -1.37 16.17
N HIS A 418 26.57 -1.85 15.61
CA HIS A 418 26.54 -3.12 14.91
C HIS A 418 27.36 -3.09 13.63
N LEU A 419 27.26 -2.01 12.85
CA LEU A 419 28.07 -1.82 11.65
C LEU A 419 29.57 -1.81 11.96
N CYS A 420 29.97 -1.10 13.01
CA CYS A 420 31.36 -1.13 13.46
C CYS A 420 31.85 -2.56 13.78
N THR A 421 30.96 -3.39 14.32
CA THR A 421 31.27 -4.80 14.60
C THR A 421 31.42 -5.62 13.34
N ILE A 422 30.49 -5.45 12.36
CA ILE A 422 30.56 -6.13 11.06
C ILE A 422 31.84 -5.75 10.32
N VAL A 423 32.15 -4.47 10.22
CA VAL A 423 33.38 -3.97 9.54
C VAL A 423 34.63 -4.54 10.21
N LYS A 424 34.68 -4.50 11.55
CA LYS A 424 35.81 -5.08 12.31
C LYS A 424 35.99 -6.58 12.03
N ASN A 425 34.91 -7.34 12.02
CA ASN A 425 34.96 -8.78 11.78
C ASN A 425 35.42 -9.10 10.34
N ARG A 426 34.96 -8.33 9.33
CA ARG A 426 35.44 -8.48 7.93
C ARG A 426 36.91 -8.19 7.82
N ILE A 427 37.37 -7.07 8.36
CA ILE A 427 38.80 -6.74 8.35
C ILE A 427 39.65 -7.84 9.03
N CYS A 428 39.18 -8.40 10.15
CA CYS A 428 39.88 -9.49 10.82
C CYS A 428 39.90 -10.78 9.99
N SER A 429 38.80 -11.12 9.28
CA SER A 429 38.76 -12.30 8.40
C SER A 429 39.72 -12.16 7.21
N ASP A 430 39.78 -10.95 6.58
CA ASP A 430 40.64 -10.68 5.44
C ASP A 430 42.15 -10.63 5.79
N ILE A 431 42.47 -10.38 7.07
CA ILE A 431 43.88 -10.42 7.57
C ILE A 431 44.32 -11.85 7.88
N VAL A 432 43.39 -12.76 8.22
CA VAL A 432 43.68 -14.14 8.63
C VAL A 432 43.62 -15.13 7.46
N SER A 433 42.99 -14.74 6.35
CA SER A 433 42.95 -15.49 5.08
C SER A 433 44.18 -15.18 4.21
#